data_52eef85d33a78adcd98444e1a915db2c
#
_entry.id   52eef85d33a78adcd98444e1a915db2c
#
_cell.length_a   1.000
_cell.length_b   1.000
_cell.length_c   1.000
_cell.angle_alpha   90.00
_cell.angle_beta   90.00
_cell.angle_gamma   90.00
#
_symmetry.space_group_name_H-M   'P 1'
#
loop_
_entity.id
_entity.type
_entity.pdbx_description
1 polymer ?
#
loop_
_entity_poly.entity_id
_entity_poly.type
_entity_poly.pdbx_seq_one_letter_code
_entity_poly.pdbx_strand_id
1 'polypeptide(L)'
;MKRLFTIAILIALLSPAGKAQERVQPTPEQIQAYLRTLRSHPDQHVLVPDETVARQSPYRGTKNYGKRIAVFGGSLSVNSESDAAKQMWANLLNAEVTTYGVGGAGFSSEQGYTLQRQVDTAGVYDVYVLWASTNDYTNSRECGSWQDYTEFDGFDASRLTTQCGGINYCIRKLLEKNPSAEIYFFTSLRFFGKDAGHNPFSDEPNLTGKTFADYIEAQKACCSHYGIPVLDQFALQGINEFNYHLYYLPDKLHMNEDGYRKIGPVQAAFLANGK
;
A
#
# COMPACT_ATOMS: atom_id res chain seq x y z
N MET A 1 19.09 -24.23 12.78
CA MET A 1 17.79 -24.81 13.20
C MET A 1 16.77 -23.80 13.71
N LYS A 2 17.13 -22.64 14.30
CA LYS A 2 16.15 -21.63 14.77
C LYS A 2 15.46 -20.79 13.65
N ARG A 3 16.06 -20.69 12.47
CA ARG A 3 15.50 -19.87 11.36
C ARG A 3 14.35 -20.55 10.60
N LEU A 4 14.32 -21.89 10.55
CA LEU A 4 13.24 -22.64 9.89
C LEU A 4 11.93 -22.63 10.68
N PHE A 5 11.98 -22.49 12.01
CA PHE A 5 10.76 -22.51 12.83
C PHE A 5 9.91 -21.23 12.69
N THR A 6 10.56 -20.09 12.47
CA THR A 6 9.85 -18.80 12.34
C THR A 6 9.12 -18.71 10.98
N ILE A 7 9.72 -19.27 9.92
CA ILE A 7 9.11 -19.31 8.58
C ILE A 7 7.92 -20.27 8.54
N ALA A 8 7.99 -21.40 9.26
CA ALA A 8 6.91 -22.39 9.30
C ALA A 8 5.64 -21.85 9.98
N ILE A 9 5.78 -21.00 11.01
CA ILE A 9 4.63 -20.40 11.70
C ILE A 9 3.94 -19.35 10.80
N LEU A 10 4.68 -18.60 10.01
CA LEU A 10 4.10 -17.61 9.09
C LEU A 10 3.38 -18.27 7.90
N ILE A 11 3.91 -19.38 7.37
CA ILE A 11 3.29 -20.12 6.26
C ILE A 11 2.02 -20.86 6.71
N ALA A 12 1.93 -21.29 7.95
CA ALA A 12 0.72 -21.92 8.50
C ALA A 12 -0.47 -20.94 8.62
N LEU A 13 -0.22 -19.64 8.61
CA LEU A 13 -1.25 -18.60 8.64
C LEU A 13 -1.82 -18.26 7.25
N LEU A 14 -1.22 -18.81 6.17
CA LEU A 14 -1.60 -18.52 4.77
C LEU A 14 -2.31 -19.69 4.06
N SER A 15 -2.69 -20.78 4.76
CA SER A 15 -3.38 -21.92 4.15
C SER A 15 -4.86 -21.63 3.89
N PRO A 16 -5.37 -21.90 2.67
CA PRO A 16 -6.77 -21.65 2.33
C PRO A 16 -7.69 -22.79 2.75
N ALA A 17 -8.90 -22.41 3.12
CA ALA A 17 -10.14 -23.14 3.17
C ALA A 17 -10.25 -24.34 4.14
N GLY A 18 -11.03 -24.14 5.18
CA GLY A 18 -11.65 -25.18 5.97
C GLY A 18 -11.90 -24.78 7.41
N LYS A 19 -13.11 -24.31 7.72
CA LYS A 19 -13.63 -23.85 9.01
C LYS A 19 -12.96 -22.57 9.54
N ALA A 20 -13.77 -21.62 9.94
CA ALA A 20 -13.34 -20.40 10.61
C ALA A 20 -12.52 -20.76 11.87
N GLN A 21 -11.24 -20.97 11.69
CA GLN A 21 -10.28 -21.00 12.76
C GLN A 21 -10.12 -19.55 13.17
N GLU A 22 -10.41 -19.21 14.42
CA GLU A 22 -10.09 -17.90 14.99
C GLU A 22 -8.67 -17.56 14.55
N ARG A 23 -8.52 -16.61 13.64
CA ARG A 23 -7.20 -16.11 13.23
C ARG A 23 -6.64 -15.38 14.42
N VAL A 24 -5.74 -16.04 15.13
CA VAL A 24 -4.99 -15.41 16.22
C VAL A 24 -4.29 -14.20 15.61
N GLN A 25 -4.75 -13.02 15.95
CA GLN A 25 -4.14 -11.76 15.52
C GLN A 25 -2.71 -11.72 16.07
N PRO A 26 -1.70 -11.48 15.24
CA PRO A 26 -0.34 -11.36 15.74
C PRO A 26 -0.25 -10.17 16.70
N THR A 27 0.49 -10.34 17.79
CA THR A 27 0.67 -9.25 18.77
C THR A 27 1.47 -8.09 18.16
N PRO A 28 1.36 -6.88 18.70
CA PRO A 28 2.19 -5.74 18.29
C PRO A 28 3.68 -6.07 18.27
N GLU A 29 4.17 -6.81 19.26
CA GLU A 29 5.56 -7.23 19.37
C GLU A 29 5.97 -8.20 18.25
N GLN A 30 5.10 -9.15 17.89
CA GLN A 30 5.34 -10.10 16.79
C GLN A 30 5.44 -9.36 15.45
N ILE A 31 4.59 -8.39 15.23
CA ILE A 31 4.62 -7.58 14.00
C ILE A 31 5.87 -6.69 13.98
N GLN A 32 6.22 -6.07 15.11
CA GLN A 32 7.45 -5.29 15.23
C GLN A 32 8.69 -6.15 15.00
N ALA A 33 8.72 -7.38 15.53
CA ALA A 33 9.78 -8.33 15.29
C ALA A 33 9.90 -8.70 13.81
N TYR A 34 8.76 -8.95 13.15
CA TYR A 34 8.71 -9.22 11.71
C TYR A 34 9.20 -8.02 10.87
N LEU A 35 8.72 -6.82 11.16
CA LEU A 35 9.16 -5.60 10.47
C LEU A 35 10.65 -5.32 10.66
N ARG A 36 11.22 -5.62 11.84
CA ARG A 36 12.67 -5.54 12.06
C ARG A 36 13.44 -6.56 11.23
N THR A 37 12.87 -7.74 11.02
CA THR A 37 13.48 -8.78 10.17
C THR A 37 13.53 -8.31 8.71
N LEU A 38 12.45 -7.71 8.22
CA LEU A 38 12.40 -7.11 6.89
C LEU A 38 13.44 -5.99 6.73
N ARG A 39 13.63 -5.16 7.77
CA ARG A 39 14.62 -4.07 7.77
C ARG A 39 16.06 -4.54 7.82
N SER A 40 16.30 -5.70 8.41
CA SER A 40 17.65 -6.27 8.50
C SER A 40 18.12 -6.96 7.21
N HIS A 41 17.28 -6.98 6.19
CA HIS A 41 17.60 -7.54 4.87
C HIS A 41 17.81 -6.39 3.88
N PRO A 42 19.04 -5.84 3.75
CA PRO A 42 19.32 -4.60 3.02
C PRO A 42 18.92 -4.69 1.54
N ASP A 43 18.98 -5.87 0.94
CA ASP A 43 18.82 -6.04 -0.50
C ASP A 43 17.35 -6.19 -0.97
N GLN A 44 16.39 -6.28 -0.05
CA GLN A 44 15.00 -6.58 -0.43
C GLN A 44 14.08 -5.37 -0.41
N HIS A 45 14.47 -4.26 0.25
CA HIS A 45 13.53 -3.19 0.56
C HIS A 45 14.04 -1.79 0.21
N VAL A 46 15.29 -1.66 -0.25
CA VAL A 46 15.87 -0.38 -0.67
C VAL A 46 16.30 -0.49 -2.12
N LEU A 47 15.68 0.29 -2.97
CA LEU A 47 16.04 0.43 -4.37
C LEU A 47 16.76 1.75 -4.56
N VAL A 48 17.92 1.68 -5.23
CA VAL A 48 18.75 2.84 -5.55
C VAL A 48 18.68 3.15 -7.04
N PRO A 49 18.87 4.39 -7.46
CA PRO A 49 18.82 4.75 -8.86
C PRO A 49 20.03 4.20 -9.64
N ASP A 50 19.80 3.82 -10.90
CA ASP A 50 20.87 3.76 -11.88
C ASP A 50 21.24 5.20 -12.29
N GLU A 51 22.42 5.65 -11.92
CA GLU A 51 22.87 7.01 -12.18
C GLU A 51 22.87 7.38 -13.67
N THR A 52 23.12 6.40 -14.55
CA THR A 52 23.15 6.65 -16.00
C THR A 52 21.76 6.99 -16.51
N VAL A 53 20.74 6.25 -16.05
CA VAL A 53 19.34 6.49 -16.37
C VAL A 53 18.86 7.79 -15.71
N ALA A 54 19.19 8.00 -14.46
CA ALA A 54 18.79 9.18 -13.70
C ALA A 54 19.29 10.49 -14.35
N ARG A 55 20.52 10.50 -14.84
CA ARG A 55 21.08 11.67 -15.56
C ARG A 55 20.31 12.03 -16.83
N GLN A 56 19.63 11.09 -17.45
CA GLN A 56 18.83 11.28 -18.69
C GLN A 56 17.34 11.49 -18.38
N SER A 57 16.95 11.47 -17.13
CA SER A 57 15.54 11.58 -16.75
C SER A 57 14.92 12.91 -17.17
N PRO A 58 13.68 12.89 -17.72
CA PRO A 58 12.92 14.10 -18.01
C PRO A 58 12.44 14.82 -16.75
N TYR A 59 12.54 14.17 -15.57
CA TYR A 59 12.08 14.73 -14.28
C TYR A 59 13.18 15.44 -13.48
N ARG A 60 14.35 15.65 -14.07
CA ARG A 60 15.41 16.46 -13.44
C ARG A 60 14.90 17.86 -13.13
N GLY A 61 15.12 18.28 -11.88
CA GLY A 61 14.66 19.58 -11.40
C GLY A 61 13.21 19.63 -10.92
N THR A 62 12.47 18.51 -10.99
CA THR A 62 11.18 18.44 -10.31
C THR A 62 11.35 18.35 -8.79
N LYS A 63 10.28 18.64 -8.06
CA LYS A 63 10.25 18.76 -6.60
C LYS A 63 10.82 17.55 -5.87
N ASN A 64 10.53 16.34 -6.37
CA ASN A 64 10.89 15.08 -5.73
C ASN A 64 12.13 14.40 -6.33
N TYR A 65 12.82 15.05 -7.26
CA TYR A 65 14.07 14.54 -7.80
C TYR A 65 15.19 14.55 -6.76
N GLY A 66 15.89 13.43 -6.57
CA GLY A 66 16.97 13.28 -5.61
C GLY A 66 16.50 13.10 -4.15
N LYS A 67 15.22 12.78 -3.93
CA LYS A 67 14.61 12.62 -2.61
C LYS A 67 14.64 11.17 -2.15
N ARG A 68 14.51 10.97 -0.82
CA ARG A 68 14.31 9.65 -0.23
C ARG A 68 12.81 9.39 -0.09
N ILE A 69 12.35 8.27 -0.64
CA ILE A 69 10.95 7.89 -0.69
C ILE A 69 10.71 6.66 0.19
N ALA A 70 9.73 6.71 1.08
CA ALA A 70 9.23 5.54 1.80
C ALA A 70 7.88 5.10 1.24
N VAL A 71 7.70 3.78 1.03
CA VAL A 71 6.48 3.19 0.50
C VAL A 71 5.86 2.27 1.54
N PHE A 72 4.58 2.49 1.83
CA PHE A 72 3.76 1.70 2.76
C PHE A 72 2.63 1.03 2.00
N GLY A 73 2.31 -0.22 2.33
CA GLY A 73 1.20 -0.91 1.67
C GLY A 73 1.11 -2.39 1.98
N GLY A 74 0.26 -3.07 1.22
CA GLY A 74 0.06 -4.51 1.26
C GLY A 74 0.91 -5.26 0.23
N SER A 75 0.49 -6.48 -0.12
CA SER A 75 1.20 -7.34 -1.08
C SER A 75 1.44 -6.68 -2.44
N LEU A 76 0.52 -5.81 -2.88
CA LEU A 76 0.65 -5.09 -4.16
C LEU A 76 1.84 -4.12 -4.22
N SER A 77 2.38 -3.72 -3.07
CA SER A 77 3.53 -2.80 -2.97
C SER A 77 4.83 -3.49 -2.56
N VAL A 78 4.78 -4.78 -2.15
CA VAL A 78 5.92 -5.46 -1.53
C VAL A 78 6.36 -6.72 -2.25
N ASN A 79 5.53 -7.28 -3.13
CA ASN A 79 5.94 -8.44 -3.92
C ASN A 79 7.11 -8.09 -4.87
N SER A 80 7.89 -9.11 -5.24
CA SER A 80 9.09 -8.93 -6.09
C SER A 80 8.80 -8.25 -7.41
N GLU A 81 7.64 -8.54 -8.00
CA GLU A 81 7.21 -7.97 -9.27
C GLU A 81 6.99 -6.45 -9.16
N SER A 82 6.57 -5.96 -7.98
CA SER A 82 6.35 -4.53 -7.73
C SER A 82 7.65 -3.71 -7.75
N ASP A 83 8.79 -4.37 -7.59
CA ASP A 83 10.10 -3.71 -7.70
C ASP A 83 10.35 -3.16 -9.10
N ALA A 84 9.73 -3.73 -10.14
CA ALA A 84 9.81 -3.18 -11.50
C ALA A 84 9.28 -1.74 -11.58
N ALA A 85 8.16 -1.42 -10.92
CA ALA A 85 7.63 -0.05 -10.87
C ALA A 85 8.48 0.85 -9.96
N LYS A 86 8.84 0.38 -8.76
CA LYS A 86 9.63 1.15 -7.79
C LYS A 86 11.05 1.46 -8.29
N GLN A 87 11.67 0.53 -9.03
CA GLN A 87 12.95 0.80 -9.68
C GLN A 87 12.85 1.87 -10.77
N MET A 88 11.71 1.95 -11.48
CA MET A 88 11.45 3.07 -12.38
C MET A 88 11.36 4.40 -11.63
N TRP A 89 10.71 4.43 -10.44
CA TRP A 89 10.71 5.66 -9.65
C TRP A 89 12.12 6.03 -9.20
N ALA A 90 12.88 5.05 -8.68
CA ALA A 90 14.27 5.28 -8.29
C ALA A 90 15.07 5.88 -9.44
N ASN A 91 15.01 5.27 -10.62
CA ASN A 91 15.76 5.72 -11.79
C ASN A 91 15.29 7.08 -12.31
N LEU A 92 13.98 7.25 -12.50
CA LEU A 92 13.42 8.46 -13.10
C LEU A 92 13.45 9.66 -12.16
N LEU A 93 13.34 9.45 -10.86
CA LEU A 93 13.39 10.51 -9.86
C LEU A 93 14.77 10.65 -9.21
N ASN A 94 15.76 9.84 -9.59
CA ASN A 94 17.05 9.77 -8.90
C ASN A 94 16.87 9.59 -7.39
N ALA A 95 15.94 8.75 -6.98
CA ALA A 95 15.48 8.62 -5.62
C ALA A 95 15.92 7.30 -5.00
N GLU A 96 16.21 7.31 -3.71
CA GLU A 96 16.27 6.08 -2.90
C GLU A 96 14.85 5.72 -2.47
N VAL A 97 14.40 4.50 -2.80
CA VAL A 97 13.05 4.01 -2.50
C VAL A 97 13.11 2.89 -1.48
N THR A 98 12.59 3.11 -0.28
CA THR A 98 12.51 2.13 0.79
C THR A 98 11.09 1.61 0.94
N THR A 99 10.88 0.30 0.88
CA THR A 99 9.57 -0.32 1.05
C THR A 99 9.39 -0.85 2.46
N TYR A 100 8.30 -0.45 3.11
CA TYR A 100 7.83 -0.92 4.43
C TYR A 100 6.63 -1.86 4.33
N GLY A 101 6.15 -2.15 3.13
CA GLY A 101 4.96 -2.96 2.87
C GLY A 101 5.04 -4.35 3.51
N VAL A 102 3.87 -4.89 3.85
CA VAL A 102 3.71 -6.24 4.40
C VAL A 102 2.54 -6.91 3.70
N GLY A 103 2.74 -8.12 3.19
CA GLY A 103 1.65 -8.88 2.55
C GLY A 103 0.43 -9.03 3.47
N GLY A 104 -0.77 -8.82 2.93
CA GLY A 104 -2.01 -8.86 3.69
C GLY A 104 -2.32 -7.60 4.50
N ALA A 105 -1.48 -6.56 4.47
CA ALA A 105 -1.74 -5.34 5.22
C ALA A 105 -2.84 -4.49 4.59
N GLY A 106 -3.65 -3.88 5.45
CA GLY A 106 -4.65 -2.87 5.15
C GLY A 106 -4.55 -1.68 6.11
N PHE A 107 -5.44 -0.72 5.96
CA PHE A 107 -5.47 0.46 6.84
C PHE A 107 -6.18 0.21 8.16
N SER A 108 -7.26 -0.57 8.17
CA SER A 108 -8.01 -0.89 9.39
C SER A 108 -7.12 -1.53 10.46
N SER A 109 -7.24 -1.10 11.71
CA SER A 109 -6.52 -1.70 12.84
C SER A 109 -6.92 -3.16 13.11
N GLU A 110 -8.04 -3.61 12.56
CA GLU A 110 -8.52 -5.00 12.64
C GLU A 110 -7.82 -5.94 11.66
N GLN A 111 -6.96 -5.44 10.77
CA GLN A 111 -6.12 -6.29 9.94
C GLN A 111 -5.02 -6.95 10.77
N GLY A 112 -4.63 -8.17 10.39
CA GLY A 112 -3.49 -8.85 11.03
C GLY A 112 -2.18 -8.08 10.89
N TYR A 113 -2.02 -7.41 9.75
CA TYR A 113 -0.94 -6.46 9.47
C TYR A 113 -1.56 -5.13 9.03
N THR A 114 -0.99 -4.01 9.46
CA THR A 114 -1.57 -2.70 9.18
C THR A 114 -0.53 -1.72 8.65
N LEU A 115 -0.99 -0.79 7.79
CA LEU A 115 -0.17 0.35 7.38
C LEU A 115 0.15 1.28 8.56
N GLN A 116 -0.74 1.37 9.54
CA GLN A 116 -0.51 2.12 10.77
C GLN A 116 0.81 1.72 11.44
N ARG A 117 1.05 0.41 11.59
CA ARG A 117 2.29 -0.10 12.21
C ARG A 117 3.52 0.09 11.34
N GLN A 118 3.36 0.01 10.01
CA GLN A 118 4.45 0.33 9.09
C GLN A 118 4.89 1.78 9.26
N VAL A 119 3.93 2.70 9.31
CA VAL A 119 4.16 4.12 9.53
C VAL A 119 4.81 4.38 10.89
N ASP A 120 4.33 3.76 11.96
CA ASP A 120 4.88 3.93 13.32
C ASP A 120 6.37 3.58 13.38
N THR A 121 6.78 2.54 12.64
CA THR A 121 8.15 2.04 12.64
C THR A 121 9.07 2.72 11.63
N ALA A 122 8.52 3.45 10.67
CA ALA A 122 9.30 4.11 9.63
C ALA A 122 10.19 5.22 10.17
N GLY A 123 11.32 5.42 9.50
CA GLY A 123 12.19 6.57 9.70
C GLY A 123 11.61 7.86 9.11
N VAL A 124 12.45 8.89 9.09
CA VAL A 124 12.13 10.19 8.47
C VAL A 124 12.56 10.17 7.01
N TYR A 125 11.63 10.53 6.13
CA TYR A 125 11.83 10.60 4.67
C TYR A 125 11.35 11.94 4.14
N ASP A 126 11.77 12.27 2.91
CA ASP A 126 11.34 13.49 2.22
C ASP A 126 9.95 13.30 1.57
N VAL A 127 9.69 12.07 1.14
CA VAL A 127 8.46 11.66 0.45
C VAL A 127 7.92 10.38 1.05
N TYR A 128 6.62 10.35 1.30
CA TYR A 128 5.91 9.17 1.76
C TYR A 128 4.83 8.77 0.75
N VAL A 129 4.78 7.51 0.39
CA VAL A 129 3.76 6.93 -0.49
C VAL A 129 2.90 5.95 0.30
N LEU A 130 1.63 6.26 0.47
CA LEU A 130 0.62 5.35 0.98
C LEU A 130 -0.01 4.62 -0.20
N TRP A 131 0.33 3.37 -0.39
CA TRP A 131 -0.19 2.55 -1.49
C TRP A 131 -1.27 1.60 -0.96
N ALA A 132 -2.52 1.95 -1.19
CA ALA A 132 -3.66 1.18 -0.70
C ALA A 132 -3.69 -0.23 -1.29
N SER A 133 -4.14 -1.18 -0.48
CA SER A 133 -4.35 -2.58 -0.85
C SER A 133 -5.84 -2.91 -0.97
N THR A 134 -6.14 -4.11 -1.43
CA THR A 134 -7.51 -4.65 -1.50
C THR A 134 -8.00 -5.19 -0.16
N ASN A 135 -7.09 -5.33 0.82
CA ASN A 135 -7.32 -6.15 2.02
C ASN A 135 -8.44 -5.64 2.93
N ASP A 136 -8.66 -4.32 3.02
CA ASP A 136 -9.76 -3.81 3.84
C ASP A 136 -11.12 -4.22 3.24
N TYR A 137 -11.27 -4.14 1.91
CA TYR A 137 -12.46 -4.59 1.23
C TYR A 137 -12.64 -6.12 1.28
N THR A 138 -11.60 -6.88 0.92
CA THR A 138 -11.69 -8.35 0.82
C THR A 138 -11.88 -9.03 2.17
N ASN A 139 -11.40 -8.43 3.25
CA ASN A 139 -11.63 -8.88 4.62
C ASN A 139 -12.87 -8.25 5.26
N SER A 140 -13.68 -7.53 4.48
CA SER A 140 -14.91 -6.88 4.95
C SER A 140 -14.70 -6.02 6.20
N ARG A 141 -13.62 -5.24 6.21
CA ARG A 141 -13.39 -4.24 7.25
C ARG A 141 -14.29 -3.04 6.99
N GLU A 142 -14.74 -2.38 8.04
CA GLU A 142 -15.55 -1.18 7.88
C GLU A 142 -14.81 -0.12 7.06
N CYS A 143 -15.50 0.41 6.05
CA CYS A 143 -14.93 1.46 5.18
C CYS A 143 -14.71 2.76 5.98
N GLY A 144 -15.69 3.13 6.79
CA GLY A 144 -15.70 4.39 7.52
C GLY A 144 -15.92 5.61 6.64
N SER A 145 -15.57 6.76 7.17
CA SER A 145 -15.66 8.06 6.49
C SER A 145 -14.41 8.90 6.75
N TRP A 146 -14.20 9.95 5.96
CA TRP A 146 -13.08 10.88 6.13
C TRP A 146 -13.04 11.55 7.53
N GLN A 147 -14.15 11.58 8.25
CA GLN A 147 -14.25 12.13 9.60
C GLN A 147 -13.70 11.19 10.68
N ASP A 148 -13.48 9.93 10.35
CA ASP A 148 -12.96 8.97 11.31
C ASP A 148 -11.54 9.35 11.71
N TYR A 149 -11.29 9.40 13.03
CA TYR A 149 -9.97 9.71 13.57
C TYR A 149 -9.41 11.06 13.10
N THR A 150 -10.22 12.10 13.08
CA THR A 150 -9.77 13.47 12.88
C THR A 150 -9.65 14.19 14.23
N GLU A 151 -8.63 15.05 14.40
CA GLU A 151 -8.42 15.79 15.64
C GLU A 151 -9.46 16.87 15.87
N PHE A 152 -10.10 17.34 14.80
CA PHE A 152 -11.09 18.41 14.90
C PHE A 152 -12.36 17.97 15.63
N ASP A 153 -12.68 16.68 15.58
CA ASP A 153 -13.88 16.11 16.20
C ASP A 153 -13.57 15.39 17.53
N GLY A 154 -12.33 15.53 18.01
CA GLY A 154 -11.82 14.78 19.15
C GLY A 154 -11.31 13.41 18.74
N PHE A 155 -10.27 12.96 19.42
CA PHE A 155 -9.63 11.69 19.16
C PHE A 155 -10.52 10.54 19.64
N ASP A 156 -10.97 9.72 18.72
CA ASP A 156 -11.68 8.47 19.00
C ASP A 156 -10.90 7.26 18.46
N ALA A 157 -10.20 6.56 19.36
CA ALA A 157 -9.41 5.38 19.00
C ALA A 157 -10.25 4.24 18.40
N SER A 158 -11.56 4.18 18.68
CA SER A 158 -12.45 3.18 18.11
C SER A 158 -12.59 3.31 16.60
N ARG A 159 -12.38 4.52 16.07
CA ARG A 159 -12.45 4.81 14.63
C ARG A 159 -11.23 4.31 13.84
N LEU A 160 -10.18 3.86 14.49
CA LEU A 160 -9.03 3.19 13.86
C LEU A 160 -9.39 1.84 13.26
N THR A 161 -10.50 1.26 13.62
CA THR A 161 -11.02 -0.01 13.07
C THR A 161 -11.51 0.13 11.63
N THR A 162 -11.76 1.35 11.15
CA THR A 162 -12.18 1.61 9.77
C THR A 162 -10.99 1.85 8.84
N GLN A 163 -11.18 1.62 7.53
CA GLN A 163 -10.17 1.97 6.52
C GLN A 163 -9.82 3.47 6.62
N CYS A 164 -10.84 4.32 6.67
CA CYS A 164 -10.65 5.78 6.70
C CYS A 164 -9.92 6.25 7.96
N GLY A 165 -10.27 5.72 9.13
CA GLY A 165 -9.57 6.02 10.37
C GLY A 165 -8.09 5.66 10.29
N GLY A 166 -7.78 4.49 9.71
CA GLY A 166 -6.40 4.07 9.49
C GLY A 166 -5.64 4.96 8.51
N ILE A 167 -6.28 5.43 7.44
CA ILE A 167 -5.69 6.40 6.48
C ILE A 167 -5.35 7.71 7.20
N ASN A 168 -6.31 8.27 7.94
CA ASN A 168 -6.14 9.53 8.66
C ASN A 168 -5.04 9.43 9.72
N TYR A 169 -4.98 8.30 10.43
CA TYR A 169 -3.88 8.01 11.35
C TYR A 169 -2.52 8.03 10.64
N CYS A 170 -2.41 7.34 9.51
CA CYS A 170 -1.15 7.27 8.77
C CYS A 170 -0.69 8.65 8.31
N ILE A 171 -1.58 9.44 7.72
CA ILE A 171 -1.27 10.80 7.26
C ILE A 171 -0.77 11.65 8.43
N ARG A 172 -1.50 11.66 9.54
CA ARG A 172 -1.11 12.40 10.74
C ARG A 172 0.26 11.99 11.25
N LYS A 173 0.50 10.68 11.41
CA LYS A 173 1.77 10.15 11.93
C LYS A 173 2.96 10.47 11.04
N LEU A 174 2.78 10.47 9.73
CA LEU A 174 3.85 10.85 8.80
C LEU A 174 4.18 12.34 8.90
N LEU A 175 3.18 13.20 9.03
CA LEU A 175 3.39 14.65 9.23
C LEU A 175 3.96 14.99 10.61
N GLU A 176 3.62 14.22 11.66
CA GLU A 176 4.29 14.34 12.97
C GLU A 176 5.79 14.03 12.88
N LYS A 177 6.19 13.05 12.02
CA LYS A 177 7.60 12.70 11.80
C LYS A 177 8.36 13.72 10.99
N ASN A 178 7.74 14.27 9.95
CA ASN A 178 8.31 15.28 9.10
C ASN A 178 7.20 16.18 8.54
N PRO A 179 6.93 17.34 9.17
CA PRO A 179 5.87 18.24 8.71
C PRO A 179 6.10 18.85 7.32
N SER A 180 7.33 18.80 6.81
CA SER A 180 7.68 19.30 5.47
C SER A 180 7.74 18.20 4.41
N ALA A 181 7.44 16.94 4.77
CA ALA A 181 7.43 15.86 3.82
C ALA A 181 6.24 15.97 2.84
N GLU A 182 6.47 15.48 1.63
CA GLU A 182 5.39 15.26 0.68
C GLU A 182 4.74 13.90 0.95
N ILE A 183 3.43 13.87 1.00
CA ILE A 183 2.66 12.63 1.07
C ILE A 183 1.91 12.45 -0.23
N TYR A 184 2.00 11.26 -0.81
CA TYR A 184 1.23 10.84 -1.98
C TYR A 184 0.42 9.61 -1.65
N PHE A 185 -0.77 9.54 -2.17
CA PHE A 185 -1.65 8.39 -1.99
C PHE A 185 -1.91 7.72 -3.33
N PHE A 186 -1.72 6.40 -3.38
CA PHE A 186 -2.11 5.57 -4.50
C PHE A 186 -3.33 4.75 -4.10
N THR A 187 -4.44 4.89 -4.81
CA THR A 187 -5.61 4.04 -4.56
C THR A 187 -5.27 2.58 -4.83
N SER A 188 -6.08 1.67 -4.32
CA SER A 188 -5.93 0.25 -4.62
C SER A 188 -6.00 0.01 -6.13
N LEU A 189 -5.22 -0.96 -6.60
CA LEU A 189 -5.31 -1.44 -7.97
C LEU A 189 -6.59 -2.25 -8.17
N ARG A 190 -7.11 -2.22 -9.38
CA ARG A 190 -8.20 -3.11 -9.79
C ARG A 190 -7.70 -4.56 -9.81
N PHE A 191 -8.54 -5.51 -9.41
CA PHE A 191 -8.23 -6.94 -9.52
C PHE A 191 -9.35 -7.66 -10.27
N PHE A 192 -9.09 -8.91 -10.74
CA PHE A 192 -9.90 -9.58 -11.76
C PHE A 192 -10.36 -10.97 -11.36
N GLY A 193 -9.98 -11.41 -10.19
CA GLY A 193 -10.39 -12.68 -9.59
C GLY A 193 -11.29 -12.50 -8.39
N LYS A 194 -11.91 -13.59 -7.96
CA LYS A 194 -12.56 -13.62 -6.65
C LYS A 194 -11.47 -13.72 -5.58
N ASP A 195 -11.42 -12.71 -4.72
CA ASP A 195 -10.62 -12.76 -3.50
C ASP A 195 -11.56 -12.74 -2.29
N ALA A 196 -11.35 -13.68 -1.37
CA ALA A 196 -12.24 -13.89 -0.23
C ALA A 196 -13.75 -14.04 -0.60
N GLY A 197 -14.05 -14.51 -1.82
CA GLY A 197 -15.41 -14.69 -2.31
C GLY A 197 -16.03 -13.48 -2.98
N HIS A 198 -15.36 -12.34 -2.99
CA HIS A 198 -15.87 -11.08 -3.59
C HIS A 198 -15.39 -10.91 -5.02
N ASN A 199 -16.25 -10.35 -5.87
CA ASN A 199 -15.95 -10.04 -7.26
C ASN A 199 -16.08 -8.53 -7.49
N PRO A 200 -14.96 -7.77 -7.62
CA PRO A 200 -14.99 -6.32 -7.75
C PRO A 200 -15.58 -5.81 -9.07
N PHE A 201 -15.75 -6.69 -10.07
CA PHE A 201 -16.37 -6.30 -11.35
C PHE A 201 -17.87 -6.30 -11.33
N SER A 202 -18.49 -7.05 -10.43
CA SER A 202 -19.94 -7.17 -10.37
C SER A 202 -20.59 -6.14 -9.46
N ASP A 203 -19.84 -5.14 -8.98
CA ASP A 203 -20.28 -4.23 -7.92
C ASP A 203 -20.82 -4.98 -6.69
N GLU A 204 -20.31 -6.20 -6.49
CA GLU A 204 -20.75 -7.07 -5.41
C GLU A 204 -20.30 -6.48 -4.08
N PRO A 205 -21.25 -6.16 -3.18
CA PRO A 205 -20.88 -5.64 -1.88
C PRO A 205 -20.26 -6.74 -1.02
N ASN A 206 -19.30 -6.35 -0.18
CA ASN A 206 -18.77 -7.25 0.84
C ASN A 206 -19.73 -7.38 2.04
N LEU A 207 -19.29 -8.02 3.13
CA LEU A 207 -20.14 -8.24 4.31
C LEU A 207 -20.54 -6.96 5.03
N THR A 208 -19.89 -5.83 4.78
CA THR A 208 -20.32 -4.52 5.29
C THR A 208 -21.33 -3.82 4.39
N GLY A 209 -21.72 -4.44 3.29
CA GLY A 209 -22.65 -3.87 2.31
C GLY A 209 -22.00 -2.82 1.39
N LYS A 210 -20.67 -2.74 1.36
CA LYS A 210 -19.90 -1.80 0.54
C LYS A 210 -19.23 -2.47 -0.64
N THR A 211 -19.27 -1.82 -1.80
CA THR A 211 -18.56 -2.24 -3.00
C THR A 211 -17.08 -1.82 -2.92
N PHE A 212 -16.24 -2.40 -3.77
CA PHE A 212 -14.84 -1.98 -3.83
C PHE A 212 -14.69 -0.51 -4.27
N ALA A 213 -15.58 -0.03 -5.14
CA ALA A 213 -15.63 1.38 -5.53
C ALA A 213 -15.90 2.30 -4.33
N ASP A 214 -16.77 1.91 -3.38
CA ASP A 214 -17.02 2.69 -2.17
C ASP A 214 -15.74 2.89 -1.35
N TYR A 215 -14.90 1.84 -1.25
CA TYR A 215 -13.59 1.94 -0.57
C TYR A 215 -12.64 2.90 -1.28
N ILE A 216 -12.63 2.89 -2.63
CA ILE A 216 -11.80 3.82 -3.42
C ILE A 216 -12.25 5.28 -3.22
N GLU A 217 -13.55 5.54 -3.28
CA GLU A 217 -14.08 6.89 -3.06
C GLU A 217 -13.80 7.39 -1.63
N ALA A 218 -13.89 6.51 -0.64
CA ALA A 218 -13.55 6.84 0.73
C ALA A 218 -12.04 7.16 0.90
N GLN A 219 -11.15 6.43 0.24
CA GLN A 219 -9.71 6.74 0.19
C GLN A 219 -9.47 8.17 -0.34
N LYS A 220 -10.13 8.50 -1.45
CA LYS A 220 -10.03 9.82 -2.09
C LYS A 220 -10.58 10.93 -1.18
N ALA A 221 -11.70 10.68 -0.50
CA ALA A 221 -12.29 11.65 0.43
C ALA A 221 -11.37 11.95 1.63
N CYS A 222 -10.73 10.93 2.24
CA CYS A 222 -9.74 11.14 3.30
C CYS A 222 -8.59 12.03 2.82
N CYS A 223 -8.02 11.69 1.66
CA CYS A 223 -6.91 12.46 1.09
C CYS A 223 -7.30 13.89 0.75
N SER A 224 -8.51 14.10 0.21
CA SER A 224 -9.04 15.41 -0.10
C SER A 224 -9.15 16.31 1.14
N HIS A 225 -9.58 15.72 2.28
CA HIS A 225 -9.67 16.45 3.54
C HIS A 225 -8.32 17.05 3.98
N TYR A 226 -7.23 16.32 3.76
CA TYR A 226 -5.88 16.78 4.12
C TYR A 226 -5.11 17.44 2.97
N GLY A 227 -5.72 17.60 1.79
CA GLY A 227 -5.02 18.14 0.62
C GLY A 227 -3.92 17.23 0.08
N ILE A 228 -4.00 15.93 0.32
CA ILE A 228 -3.03 14.95 -0.15
C ILE A 228 -3.31 14.58 -1.61
N PRO A 229 -2.32 14.70 -2.52
CA PRO A 229 -2.47 14.26 -3.90
C PRO A 229 -2.75 12.76 -4.02
N VAL A 230 -3.71 12.40 -4.88
CA VAL A 230 -4.14 11.01 -5.09
C VAL A 230 -3.89 10.58 -6.53
N LEU A 231 -3.18 9.49 -6.73
CA LEU A 231 -3.17 8.75 -7.99
C LEU A 231 -4.28 7.70 -7.93
N ASP A 232 -5.34 7.94 -8.68
CA ASP A 232 -6.45 6.98 -8.81
C ASP A 232 -6.04 5.82 -9.73
N GLN A 233 -5.30 4.86 -9.19
CA GLN A 233 -4.85 3.69 -9.94
C GLN A 233 -6.00 2.77 -10.34
N PHE A 234 -7.07 2.75 -9.56
CA PHE A 234 -8.26 1.98 -9.87
C PHE A 234 -8.87 2.41 -11.21
N ALA A 235 -8.90 3.71 -11.47
CA ALA A 235 -9.41 4.27 -12.72
C ALA A 235 -8.37 4.33 -13.85
N LEU A 236 -7.09 4.56 -13.51
CA LEU A 236 -6.07 4.98 -14.48
C LEU A 236 -5.04 3.89 -14.86
N GLN A 237 -5.12 2.69 -14.28
CA GLN A 237 -4.12 1.64 -14.58
C GLN A 237 -4.11 1.16 -16.04
N GLY A 238 -5.16 1.42 -16.82
CA GLY A 238 -5.27 1.01 -18.22
C GLY A 238 -5.31 -0.51 -18.43
N ILE A 239 -5.71 -1.24 -17.38
CA ILE A 239 -5.90 -2.69 -17.40
C ILE A 239 -7.37 -2.94 -17.06
N ASN A 240 -7.99 -3.81 -17.85
CA ASN A 240 -9.42 -4.10 -17.76
C ASN A 240 -9.69 -5.59 -18.07
N GLU A 241 -10.94 -6.00 -18.14
CA GLU A 241 -11.38 -7.37 -18.37
C GLU A 241 -10.89 -7.99 -19.69
N PHE A 242 -10.50 -7.17 -20.66
CA PHE A 242 -10.02 -7.64 -21.96
C PHE A 242 -8.53 -7.91 -22.02
N ASN A 243 -7.74 -7.25 -21.15
CA ASN A 243 -6.28 -7.32 -21.22
C ASN A 243 -5.57 -7.73 -19.92
N TYR A 244 -6.31 -7.97 -18.82
CA TYR A 244 -5.69 -8.29 -17.53
C TYR A 244 -4.78 -9.53 -17.58
N HIS A 245 -5.10 -10.50 -18.43
CA HIS A 245 -4.34 -11.74 -18.56
C HIS A 245 -2.87 -11.52 -19.01
N LEU A 246 -2.55 -10.36 -19.54
CA LEU A 246 -1.19 -9.97 -19.90
C LEU A 246 -0.41 -9.40 -18.71
N TYR A 247 -1.11 -8.89 -17.71
CA TYR A 247 -0.53 -8.03 -16.66
C TYR A 247 -0.70 -8.57 -15.24
N TYR A 248 -1.46 -9.64 -15.07
CA TYR A 248 -1.73 -10.23 -13.76
C TYR A 248 -1.23 -11.66 -13.68
N LEU A 249 -0.87 -12.06 -12.45
CA LEU A 249 -0.57 -13.45 -12.11
C LEU A 249 -1.86 -14.32 -12.22
N PRO A 250 -1.74 -15.65 -12.21
CA PRO A 250 -2.88 -16.54 -12.32
C PRO A 250 -3.96 -16.36 -11.23
N ASP A 251 -3.60 -15.79 -10.08
CA ASP A 251 -4.55 -15.43 -9.02
C ASP A 251 -5.47 -14.25 -9.38
N LYS A 252 -5.14 -13.52 -10.46
CA LYS A 252 -5.87 -12.36 -10.97
C LYS A 252 -5.98 -11.20 -9.98
N LEU A 253 -5.21 -11.24 -8.91
CA LEU A 253 -5.12 -10.22 -7.87
C LEU A 253 -3.78 -9.48 -7.93
N HIS A 254 -2.68 -10.21 -8.00
CA HIS A 254 -1.35 -9.64 -8.07
C HIS A 254 -0.93 -9.40 -9.51
N MET A 255 -0.36 -8.24 -9.77
CA MET A 255 0.25 -7.98 -11.07
C MET A 255 1.53 -8.80 -11.24
N ASN A 256 1.80 -9.20 -12.48
CA ASN A 256 3.11 -9.66 -12.89
C ASN A 256 4.04 -8.45 -13.14
N GLU A 257 5.29 -8.74 -13.48
CA GLU A 257 6.28 -7.69 -13.73
C GLU A 257 5.87 -6.73 -14.87
N ASP A 258 5.23 -7.23 -15.94
CA ASP A 258 4.76 -6.41 -17.06
C ASP A 258 3.63 -5.46 -16.62
N GLY A 259 2.76 -5.89 -15.72
CA GLY A 259 1.76 -5.03 -15.10
C GLY A 259 2.40 -3.86 -14.35
N TYR A 260 3.41 -4.13 -13.53
CA TYR A 260 4.14 -3.08 -12.83
C TYR A 260 4.97 -2.19 -13.76
N ARG A 261 5.56 -2.74 -14.82
CA ARG A 261 6.23 -1.95 -15.88
C ARG A 261 5.27 -1.01 -16.60
N LYS A 262 4.00 -1.41 -16.75
CA LYS A 262 2.97 -0.59 -17.36
C LYS A 262 2.57 0.60 -16.49
N ILE A 263 2.38 0.40 -15.19
CA ILE A 263 1.93 1.47 -14.28
C ILE A 263 3.08 2.33 -13.74
N GLY A 264 4.29 1.80 -13.67
CA GLY A 264 5.47 2.45 -13.10
C GLY A 264 5.75 3.85 -13.65
N PRO A 265 5.73 4.08 -14.98
CA PRO A 265 5.93 5.41 -15.56
C PRO A 265 4.85 6.42 -15.14
N VAL A 266 3.60 6.00 -15.02
CA VAL A 266 2.49 6.87 -14.56
C VAL A 266 2.69 7.26 -13.10
N GLN A 267 3.07 6.30 -12.27
CA GLN A 267 3.41 6.54 -10.86
C GLN A 267 4.61 7.49 -10.72
N ALA A 268 5.67 7.27 -11.49
CA ALA A 268 6.85 8.14 -11.48
C ALA A 268 6.50 9.58 -11.91
N ALA A 269 5.71 9.73 -12.96
CA ALA A 269 5.24 11.04 -13.45
C ALA A 269 4.41 11.77 -12.38
N PHE A 270 3.53 11.04 -11.71
CA PHE A 270 2.71 11.57 -10.63
C PHE A 270 3.58 12.01 -9.44
N LEU A 271 4.51 11.18 -9.01
CA LEU A 271 5.44 11.51 -7.92
C LEU A 271 6.34 12.71 -8.29
N ALA A 272 6.74 12.84 -9.56
CA ALA A 272 7.56 13.97 -10.02
C ALA A 272 6.84 15.31 -9.91
N ASN A 273 5.55 15.34 -10.24
CA ASN A 273 4.80 16.57 -10.46
C ASN A 273 3.75 16.87 -9.38
N GLY A 274 3.38 15.87 -8.58
CA GLY A 274 2.32 15.97 -7.58
C GLY A 274 0.91 16.09 -8.16
N LYS A 275 0.75 15.73 -9.46
CA LYS A 275 -0.53 15.85 -10.18
C LYS A 275 -0.71 14.70 -11.16
#